data_4448a58fb0c22c445aa9156842533a39
#
_entry.id   4448a58fb0c22c445aa9156842533a39
#
_cell.length_a   1.000
_cell.length_b   1.000
_cell.length_c   1.000
_cell.angle_alpha   90.00
_cell.angle_beta   90.00
_cell.angle_gamma   90.00
#
_symmetry.space_group_name_H-M   'P 1'
#
loop_
_entity.id
_entity.type
_entity.pdbx_description
1 polymer ?
#
loop_
_entity_poly.entity_id
_entity_poly.type
_entity_poly.pdbx_seq_one_letter_code
_entity_poly.pdbx_strand_id
1 'polypeptide(L)'
;MGHDLDFEHEHEPLNAADQAAIAQLIWEQDTVELRTVGIDIGSSTSHLLFARVTIKRQAQSLSSRFTVVDRQVLWRSPIMLTPFRADGDIDAQALAHFIGHAYHDAGLRRSDIDSGAVILTGEAIKRRNARAIDEIFAAESGKFVCATAGHKLECILAAHGSGATALARRRQQCGLHVDVGGGTTKLSLIDCGEVLSVAAVAVGGRLLARDAAGAWTRIDASAHRVAQDLAIEASPAAFADEAVRTAMARRLATVVVDQILGQPPDALARDLQLTEALSRAVEPAFISFSGGVAEYIYGRESADFGDIAKLLAGEIVKQIKTRIRLPVMEPLERIRATVIGASQFTVQVSGKTIYLPDAAVLPVHNVPVVHLGLPLTQHIDVDAIVAAFARQAGHLDLAPGARLALAFAWDGDPDHARLLAMAQAIKQFAAPGGRRDEALFLMIDGDVGASLGRLLHEELHLDGPLVSIDGIALRELDFVDVGEKLDPPGVVPVVIKSLLFPSSPAQG
;
A
#
# COMPACT_ATOMS: atom_id res chain seq x y z
N MET A 1 55.49 -43.14 18.83
CA MET A 1 55.61 -42.58 17.47
C MET A 1 54.41 -41.70 17.27
N GLY A 2 54.57 -40.42 17.54
CA GLY A 2 53.56 -39.41 17.30
C GLY A 2 53.69 -38.91 15.86
N HIS A 3 52.58 -38.67 15.20
CA HIS A 3 52.54 -37.90 13.99
C HIS A 3 51.81 -36.61 14.30
N ASP A 4 52.60 -35.54 14.48
CA ASP A 4 52.16 -34.16 14.41
C ASP A 4 51.82 -33.84 12.94
N LEU A 5 50.59 -33.43 12.72
CA LEU A 5 50.14 -32.81 11.44
C LEU A 5 49.68 -31.39 11.73
N ASP A 6 50.63 -30.51 12.09
CA ASP A 6 50.47 -29.09 12.03
C ASP A 6 50.76 -28.61 10.58
N PHE A 7 49.72 -28.44 9.79
CA PHE A 7 49.79 -27.64 8.57
C PHE A 7 49.30 -26.22 8.88
N GLU A 8 50.17 -25.38 9.41
CA GLU A 8 50.00 -23.93 9.33
C GLU A 8 50.13 -23.51 7.86
N HIS A 9 49.02 -23.31 7.20
CA HIS A 9 48.99 -22.59 5.93
C HIS A 9 49.03 -21.08 6.24
N GLU A 10 50.20 -20.46 6.16
CA GLU A 10 50.33 -19.02 6.07
C GLU A 10 49.67 -18.57 4.78
N HIS A 11 48.47 -18.00 4.87
CA HIS A 11 47.89 -17.29 3.77
C HIS A 11 48.59 -15.93 3.65
N GLU A 12 49.29 -15.70 2.51
CA GLU A 12 49.80 -14.40 2.20
C GLU A 12 48.64 -13.36 2.27
N PRO A 13 48.82 -12.23 2.93
CA PRO A 13 47.78 -11.20 2.99
C PRO A 13 47.47 -10.72 1.59
N LEU A 14 46.19 -10.79 1.20
CA LEU A 14 45.69 -10.30 -0.09
C LEU A 14 46.18 -8.87 -0.34
N ASN A 15 46.71 -8.59 -1.49
CA ASN A 15 47.09 -7.24 -1.90
C ASN A 15 45.85 -6.32 -2.01
N ALA A 16 46.04 -5.01 -2.03
CA ALA A 16 44.95 -4.03 -2.06
C ALA A 16 44.06 -4.16 -3.31
N ALA A 17 44.59 -4.64 -4.44
CA ALA A 17 43.82 -4.85 -5.66
C ALA A 17 42.93 -6.09 -5.56
N ASP A 18 43.43 -7.19 -4.98
CA ASP A 18 42.65 -8.40 -4.72
C ASP A 18 41.57 -8.15 -3.67
N GLN A 19 41.88 -7.38 -2.61
CA GLN A 19 40.88 -6.95 -1.62
C GLN A 19 39.76 -6.11 -2.26
N ALA A 20 40.10 -5.17 -3.15
CA ALA A 20 39.12 -4.37 -3.87
C ALA A 20 38.29 -5.23 -4.83
N ALA A 21 38.91 -6.18 -5.55
CA ALA A 21 38.19 -7.10 -6.45
C ALA A 21 37.23 -8.03 -5.70
N ILE A 22 37.65 -8.56 -4.54
CA ILE A 22 36.79 -9.37 -3.67
C ILE A 22 35.65 -8.53 -3.08
N ALA A 23 35.94 -7.29 -2.62
CA ALA A 23 34.92 -6.37 -2.11
C ALA A 23 33.90 -6.01 -3.21
N GLN A 24 34.34 -5.84 -4.45
CA GLN A 24 33.47 -5.59 -5.60
C GLN A 24 32.62 -6.83 -5.95
N LEU A 25 33.20 -8.02 -5.94
CA LEU A 25 32.47 -9.28 -6.14
C LEU A 25 31.40 -9.50 -5.05
N ILE A 26 31.74 -9.24 -3.78
CA ILE A 26 30.78 -9.31 -2.66
C ILE A 26 29.69 -8.24 -2.86
N TRP A 27 30.05 -7.03 -3.27
CA TRP A 27 29.09 -5.98 -3.58
C TRP A 27 28.12 -6.39 -4.67
N GLU A 28 28.62 -6.94 -5.78
CA GLU A 28 27.81 -7.39 -6.92
C GLU A 28 26.91 -8.58 -6.57
N GLN A 29 27.33 -9.46 -5.67
CA GLN A 29 26.53 -10.59 -5.18
C GLN A 29 25.50 -10.17 -4.12
N ASP A 30 25.79 -9.16 -3.33
CA ASP A 30 24.94 -8.73 -2.21
C ASP A 30 24.12 -7.49 -2.51
N THR A 31 24.27 -6.88 -3.69
CA THR A 31 23.54 -5.68 -4.09
C THR A 31 22.82 -5.89 -5.40
N VAL A 32 21.52 -5.57 -5.44
CA VAL A 32 20.71 -5.63 -6.65
C VAL A 32 20.09 -4.26 -6.90
N GLU A 33 20.25 -3.72 -8.10
CA GLU A 33 19.54 -2.53 -8.55
C GLU A 33 18.31 -2.95 -9.36
N LEU A 34 17.16 -2.41 -8.99
CA LEU A 34 15.89 -2.69 -9.63
C LEU A 34 15.31 -1.39 -10.18
N ARG A 35 14.84 -1.42 -11.41
CA ARG A 35 14.03 -0.35 -12.01
C ARG A 35 12.57 -0.65 -11.76
N THR A 36 11.88 0.29 -11.15
CA THR A 36 10.50 0.11 -10.72
C THR A 36 9.60 1.17 -11.32
N VAL A 37 8.32 0.83 -11.47
CA VAL A 37 7.28 1.78 -11.82
C VAL A 37 6.17 1.74 -10.78
N GLY A 38 5.70 2.91 -10.35
CA GLY A 38 4.48 3.07 -9.58
C GLY A 38 3.43 3.77 -10.43
N ILE A 39 2.22 3.25 -10.48
CA ILE A 39 1.09 3.83 -11.22
C ILE A 39 -0.07 3.98 -10.25
N ASP A 40 -0.60 5.19 -10.12
CA ASP A 40 -1.80 5.46 -9.35
C ASP A 40 -2.92 5.87 -10.31
N ILE A 41 -4.01 5.14 -10.28
CA ILE A 41 -5.22 5.40 -11.05
C ILE A 41 -6.32 5.75 -10.07
N GLY A 42 -6.42 7.05 -9.77
CA GLY A 42 -7.41 7.59 -8.87
C GLY A 42 -8.73 7.90 -9.55
N SER A 43 -9.74 8.22 -8.74
CA SER A 43 -11.05 8.65 -9.22
C SER A 43 -11.04 10.01 -9.97
N SER A 44 -9.95 10.75 -9.90
CA SER A 44 -9.83 12.08 -10.48
C SER A 44 -8.58 12.25 -11.32
N THR A 45 -7.46 11.74 -10.87
CA THR A 45 -6.16 11.87 -11.52
C THR A 45 -5.45 10.55 -11.59
N SER A 46 -4.69 10.37 -12.67
CA SER A 46 -3.76 9.25 -12.85
C SER A 46 -2.36 9.80 -13.07
N HIS A 47 -1.39 9.15 -12.48
CA HIS A 47 0.01 9.50 -12.68
C HIS A 47 0.91 8.28 -12.42
N LEU A 48 2.14 8.36 -12.94
CA LEU A 48 3.11 7.30 -12.73
C LEU A 48 4.50 7.90 -12.46
N LEU A 49 5.35 7.10 -11.84
CA LEU A 49 6.75 7.42 -11.66
C LEU A 49 7.63 6.20 -11.92
N PHE A 50 8.84 6.45 -12.43
CA PHE A 50 9.89 5.45 -12.49
C PHE A 50 10.92 5.74 -11.41
N ALA A 51 11.41 4.69 -10.75
CA ALA A 51 12.43 4.79 -9.73
C ALA A 51 13.49 3.68 -9.92
N ARG A 52 14.70 3.96 -9.40
CA ARG A 52 15.72 2.96 -9.15
C ARG A 52 15.72 2.65 -7.66
N VAL A 53 15.66 1.38 -7.32
CA VAL A 53 15.70 0.90 -5.95
C VAL A 53 16.93 0.01 -5.83
N THR A 54 17.83 0.36 -4.90
CA THR A 54 19.00 -0.45 -4.58
C THR A 54 18.68 -1.27 -3.34
N ILE A 55 18.75 -2.58 -3.47
CA ILE A 55 18.57 -3.52 -2.36
C ILE A 55 19.89 -4.21 -2.04
N LYS A 56 20.14 -4.42 -0.75
CA LYS A 56 21.36 -5.07 -0.26
C LYS A 56 21.03 -6.19 0.73
N ARG A 57 21.77 -7.31 0.62
CA ARG A 57 21.66 -8.42 1.56
C ARG A 57 22.13 -7.99 2.95
N GLN A 58 21.38 -8.37 3.99
CA GLN A 58 21.79 -8.12 5.37
C GLN A 58 22.91 -9.08 5.79
N ALA A 59 24.10 -8.53 6.03
CA ALA A 59 25.31 -9.31 6.34
C ALA A 59 25.30 -9.99 7.73
N GLN A 60 24.33 -9.68 8.60
CA GLN A 60 24.32 -10.16 9.99
C GLN A 60 23.44 -11.39 10.27
N SER A 61 22.75 -11.92 9.26
CA SER A 61 21.96 -13.14 9.43
C SER A 61 22.31 -14.15 8.35
N LEU A 62 22.26 -15.44 8.68
CA LEU A 62 22.29 -16.54 7.70
C LEU A 62 21.08 -16.51 6.74
N SER A 63 20.31 -15.44 6.77
CA SER A 63 19.13 -15.24 5.93
C SER A 63 19.50 -14.61 4.59
N SER A 64 18.85 -15.05 3.53
CA SER A 64 18.95 -14.48 2.17
C SER A 64 18.16 -13.16 2.01
N ARG A 65 17.87 -12.45 3.12
CA ARG A 65 17.02 -11.26 3.14
C ARG A 65 17.73 -10.04 2.56
N PHE A 66 17.09 -9.40 1.57
CA PHE A 66 17.50 -8.12 1.01
C PHE A 66 16.69 -6.98 1.64
N THR A 67 17.34 -5.83 1.85
CA THR A 67 16.68 -4.60 2.32
C THR A 67 16.97 -3.45 1.37
N VAL A 68 16.01 -2.55 1.22
CA VAL A 68 16.20 -1.32 0.43
C VAL A 68 17.18 -0.41 1.17
N VAL A 69 18.29 -0.07 0.51
CA VAL A 69 19.31 0.82 1.05
C VAL A 69 19.33 2.19 0.38
N ASP A 70 18.86 2.28 -0.88
CA ASP A 70 18.74 3.54 -1.61
C ASP A 70 17.57 3.54 -2.58
N ARG A 71 17.08 4.74 -2.88
CA ARG A 71 16.01 4.96 -3.82
C ARG A 71 16.16 6.29 -4.55
N GLN A 72 16.19 6.22 -5.87
CA GLN A 72 16.27 7.37 -6.74
C GLN A 72 15.06 7.42 -7.66
N VAL A 73 14.31 8.53 -7.66
CA VAL A 73 13.28 8.77 -8.66
C VAL A 73 13.96 9.14 -9.98
N LEU A 74 13.73 8.34 -11.02
CA LEU A 74 14.31 8.54 -12.35
C LEU A 74 13.49 9.51 -13.18
N TRP A 75 12.16 9.40 -13.12
CA TRP A 75 11.26 10.22 -13.89
C TRP A 75 9.84 10.21 -13.28
N ARG A 76 9.10 11.31 -13.50
CA ARG A 76 7.72 11.49 -13.03
C ARG A 76 6.84 11.95 -14.17
N SER A 77 5.68 11.33 -14.39
CA SER A 77 4.73 11.77 -15.39
C SER A 77 4.14 13.13 -15.05
N PRO A 78 3.65 13.88 -16.06
CA PRO A 78 2.57 14.85 -15.85
C PRO A 78 1.40 14.15 -15.15
N ILE A 79 0.58 14.95 -14.46
CA ILE A 79 -0.67 14.45 -13.88
C ILE A 79 -1.73 14.48 -14.96
N MET A 80 -2.29 13.32 -15.28
CA MET A 80 -3.40 13.20 -16.20
C MET A 80 -4.72 13.16 -15.42
N LEU A 81 -5.77 13.77 -15.92
CA LEU A 81 -7.12 13.51 -15.45
C LEU A 81 -7.48 12.07 -15.83
N THR A 82 -7.90 11.26 -14.85
CA THR A 82 -8.33 9.88 -15.15
C THR A 82 -9.42 9.90 -16.22
N PRO A 83 -9.20 9.25 -17.35
CA PRO A 83 -10.14 9.29 -18.46
C PRO A 83 -11.32 8.37 -18.17
N PHE A 84 -12.53 8.95 -18.15
CA PHE A 84 -13.77 8.19 -18.02
C PHE A 84 -14.57 8.33 -19.32
N ARG A 85 -15.25 7.25 -19.71
CA ARG A 85 -16.23 7.26 -20.79
C ARG A 85 -17.57 7.84 -20.30
N ALA A 86 -18.47 8.10 -21.23
CA ALA A 86 -19.80 8.61 -20.92
C ALA A 86 -20.65 7.66 -20.04
N ASP A 87 -20.39 6.34 -20.09
CA ASP A 87 -21.03 5.32 -19.25
C ASP A 87 -20.42 5.25 -17.83
N GLY A 88 -19.40 6.06 -17.57
CA GLY A 88 -18.70 6.14 -16.29
C GLY A 88 -17.59 5.12 -16.10
N ASP A 89 -17.34 4.24 -17.05
CA ASP A 89 -16.20 3.31 -17.00
C ASP A 89 -14.90 4.05 -17.35
N ILE A 90 -13.76 3.54 -16.86
CA ILE A 90 -12.44 4.09 -17.18
C ILE A 90 -12.13 3.78 -18.66
N ASP A 91 -11.66 4.78 -19.40
CA ASP A 91 -11.18 4.58 -20.76
C ASP A 91 -9.79 3.91 -20.73
N ALA A 92 -9.80 2.57 -20.80
CA ALA A 92 -8.60 1.75 -20.76
C ALA A 92 -7.65 2.07 -21.93
N GLN A 93 -8.16 2.44 -23.09
CA GLN A 93 -7.32 2.80 -24.25
C GLN A 93 -6.59 4.13 -24.02
N ALA A 94 -7.28 5.14 -23.54
CA ALA A 94 -6.68 6.43 -23.21
C ALA A 94 -5.63 6.28 -22.09
N LEU A 95 -5.92 5.44 -21.09
CA LEU A 95 -4.97 5.12 -20.02
C LEU A 95 -3.72 4.39 -20.55
N ALA A 96 -3.89 3.39 -21.40
CA ALA A 96 -2.77 2.65 -22.02
C ALA A 96 -1.90 3.59 -22.89
N HIS A 97 -2.51 4.53 -23.59
CA HIS A 97 -1.80 5.54 -24.38
C HIS A 97 -0.95 6.46 -23.48
N PHE A 98 -1.52 6.94 -22.38
CA PHE A 98 -0.81 7.76 -21.41
C PHE A 98 0.41 7.03 -20.82
N ILE A 99 0.24 5.77 -20.45
CA ILE A 99 1.32 4.95 -19.93
C ILE A 99 2.41 4.74 -20.99
N GLY A 100 2.01 4.44 -22.24
CA GLY A 100 2.94 4.30 -23.36
C GLY A 100 3.79 5.55 -23.62
N HIS A 101 3.15 6.73 -23.59
CA HIS A 101 3.84 8.02 -23.69
C HIS A 101 4.81 8.25 -22.54
N ALA A 102 4.41 7.92 -21.32
CA ALA A 102 5.28 8.05 -20.15
C ALA A 102 6.53 7.19 -20.22
N TYR A 103 6.44 5.97 -20.72
CA TYR A 103 7.62 5.13 -21.02
C TYR A 103 8.53 5.75 -22.06
N HIS A 104 7.94 6.25 -23.15
CA HIS A 104 8.70 6.93 -24.22
C HIS A 104 9.43 8.16 -23.69
N ASP A 105 8.73 9.04 -22.97
CA ASP A 105 9.28 10.29 -22.45
C ASP A 105 10.35 10.08 -21.38
N ALA A 106 10.22 8.99 -20.62
CA ALA A 106 11.24 8.56 -19.66
C ALA A 106 12.47 7.90 -20.33
N GLY A 107 12.41 7.59 -21.65
CA GLY A 107 13.45 6.86 -22.35
C GLY A 107 13.60 5.41 -21.88
N LEU A 108 12.53 4.82 -21.38
CA LEU A 108 12.49 3.46 -20.83
C LEU A 108 11.63 2.55 -21.73
N ARG A 109 12.05 1.30 -21.85
CA ARG A 109 11.23 0.23 -22.43
C ARG A 109 10.56 -0.56 -21.31
N ARG A 110 9.44 -1.20 -21.61
CA ARG A 110 8.78 -2.09 -20.65
C ARG A 110 9.68 -3.23 -20.16
N SER A 111 10.55 -3.73 -21.03
CA SER A 111 11.57 -4.74 -20.70
C SER A 111 12.61 -4.25 -19.68
N ASP A 112 12.82 -2.95 -19.57
CA ASP A 112 13.80 -2.35 -18.67
C ASP A 112 13.28 -2.24 -17.22
N ILE A 113 12.01 -2.55 -17.01
CA ILE A 113 11.36 -2.53 -15.68
C ILE A 113 11.40 -3.93 -15.07
N ASP A 114 11.94 -4.02 -13.87
CA ASP A 114 12.07 -5.28 -13.14
C ASP A 114 10.82 -5.57 -12.31
N SER A 115 10.14 -4.53 -11.81
CA SER A 115 8.89 -4.66 -11.06
C SER A 115 8.11 -3.36 -10.98
N GLY A 116 6.83 -3.44 -10.56
CA GLY A 116 6.01 -2.26 -10.40
C GLY A 116 4.76 -2.51 -9.57
N ALA A 117 4.08 -1.42 -9.26
CA ALA A 117 2.77 -1.47 -8.61
C ALA A 117 1.78 -0.56 -9.33
N VAL A 118 0.60 -1.08 -9.56
CA VAL A 118 -0.57 -0.32 -10.02
C VAL A 118 -1.57 -0.27 -8.89
N ILE A 119 -1.97 0.92 -8.49
CA ILE A 119 -2.97 1.11 -7.45
C ILE A 119 -4.20 1.73 -8.09
N LEU A 120 -5.34 1.08 -7.90
CA LEU A 120 -6.65 1.62 -8.20
C LEU A 120 -7.23 2.19 -6.90
N THR A 121 -7.60 3.46 -6.90
CA THR A 121 -8.10 4.14 -5.70
C THR A 121 -9.47 4.78 -5.92
N GLY A 122 -10.23 4.92 -4.82
CA GLY A 122 -11.52 5.62 -4.80
C GLY A 122 -12.57 4.99 -5.72
N GLU A 123 -13.32 5.82 -6.43
CA GLU A 123 -14.39 5.39 -7.35
C GLU A 123 -13.89 4.53 -8.53
N ALA A 124 -12.59 4.59 -8.87
CA ALA A 124 -12.01 3.76 -9.92
C ALA A 124 -12.19 2.26 -9.63
N ILE A 125 -12.20 1.87 -8.35
CA ILE A 125 -12.39 0.47 -7.92
C ILE A 125 -13.81 -0.02 -8.20
N LYS A 126 -14.81 0.85 -8.04
CA LYS A 126 -16.23 0.49 -8.19
C LYS A 126 -16.66 0.32 -9.64
N ARG A 127 -15.79 0.63 -10.60
CA ARG A 127 -16.12 0.57 -12.02
C ARG A 127 -16.10 -0.89 -12.52
N ARG A 128 -17.03 -1.20 -13.42
CA ARG A 128 -17.19 -2.56 -13.96
C ARG A 128 -15.95 -3.06 -14.69
N ASN A 129 -15.16 -2.15 -15.25
CA ASN A 129 -13.96 -2.47 -16.00
C ASN A 129 -12.65 -2.32 -15.20
N ALA A 130 -12.69 -2.19 -13.86
CA ALA A 130 -11.48 -2.22 -13.03
C ALA A 130 -10.65 -3.50 -13.30
N ARG A 131 -11.32 -4.65 -13.46
CA ARG A 131 -10.65 -5.91 -13.87
C ARG A 131 -9.98 -5.85 -15.24
N ALA A 132 -10.56 -5.14 -16.21
CA ALA A 132 -9.93 -4.97 -17.53
C ALA A 132 -8.64 -4.15 -17.45
N ILE A 133 -8.53 -3.27 -16.47
CA ILE A 133 -7.30 -2.52 -16.18
C ILE A 133 -6.27 -3.47 -15.55
N ASP A 134 -6.68 -4.30 -14.59
CA ASP A 134 -5.83 -5.36 -14.05
C ASP A 134 -5.29 -6.26 -15.18
N GLU A 135 -6.11 -6.62 -16.17
CA GLU A 135 -5.72 -7.44 -17.31
C GLU A 135 -4.70 -6.76 -18.23
N ILE A 136 -4.79 -5.43 -18.45
CA ILE A 136 -3.79 -4.67 -19.23
C ILE A 136 -2.41 -4.79 -18.58
N PHE A 137 -2.35 -4.78 -17.26
CA PHE A 137 -1.10 -4.87 -16.50
C PHE A 137 -0.69 -6.32 -16.23
N ALA A 138 -1.63 -7.24 -16.07
CA ALA A 138 -1.37 -8.67 -15.92
C ALA A 138 -0.77 -9.27 -17.19
N ALA A 139 -1.15 -8.78 -18.39
CA ALA A 139 -0.54 -9.18 -19.65
C ALA A 139 0.95 -8.81 -19.75
N GLU A 140 1.46 -7.95 -18.89
CA GLU A 140 2.90 -7.64 -18.76
C GLU A 140 3.63 -8.61 -17.81
N SER A 141 3.10 -9.83 -17.71
CA SER A 141 3.78 -11.03 -17.16
C SER A 141 4.48 -10.83 -15.81
N GLY A 142 3.71 -10.86 -14.72
CA GLY A 142 4.23 -11.12 -13.37
C GLY A 142 5.14 -10.04 -12.75
N LYS A 143 5.39 -8.95 -13.46
CA LYS A 143 6.24 -7.87 -12.99
C LYS A 143 5.51 -6.81 -12.15
N PHE A 144 4.17 -6.80 -12.17
CA PHE A 144 3.37 -5.77 -11.52
C PHE A 144 2.50 -6.33 -10.40
N VAL A 145 2.41 -5.57 -9.32
CA VAL A 145 1.34 -5.71 -8.32
C VAL A 145 0.17 -4.84 -8.77
N CYS A 146 -1.00 -5.43 -8.97
CA CYS A 146 -2.23 -4.66 -9.06
C CYS A 146 -2.96 -4.76 -7.73
N ALA A 147 -3.07 -3.64 -7.02
CA ALA A 147 -3.79 -3.56 -5.76
C ALA A 147 -4.98 -2.62 -5.90
N THR A 148 -6.15 -3.10 -5.51
CA THR A 148 -7.30 -2.26 -5.27
C THR A 148 -7.22 -1.74 -3.84
N ALA A 149 -6.95 -0.45 -3.66
CA ALA A 149 -6.89 0.13 -2.35
C ALA A 149 -8.28 0.62 -1.92
N GLY A 150 -8.92 -0.11 -1.02
CA GLY A 150 -10.07 0.41 -0.28
C GLY A 150 -9.70 1.65 0.52
N HIS A 151 -10.70 2.38 1.02
CA HIS A 151 -10.48 3.67 1.69
C HIS A 151 -9.48 3.61 2.84
N LYS A 152 -9.47 2.53 3.63
CA LYS A 152 -8.54 2.38 4.77
C LYS A 152 -7.10 2.21 4.30
N LEU A 153 -6.86 1.34 3.30
CA LEU A 153 -5.54 1.14 2.71
C LEU A 153 -5.03 2.43 2.04
N GLU A 154 -5.91 3.15 1.34
CA GLU A 154 -5.58 4.43 0.70
C GLU A 154 -5.12 5.49 1.73
N CYS A 155 -5.76 5.56 2.92
CA CYS A 155 -5.32 6.41 4.02
C CYS A 155 -3.89 6.06 4.47
N ILE A 156 -3.60 4.78 4.65
CA ILE A 156 -2.29 4.30 5.11
C ILE A 156 -1.21 4.59 4.06
N LEU A 157 -1.49 4.30 2.78
CA LEU A 157 -0.56 4.61 1.68
C LEU A 157 -0.25 6.10 1.61
N ALA A 158 -1.27 6.96 1.72
CA ALA A 158 -1.09 8.42 1.72
C ALA A 158 -0.24 8.88 2.92
N ALA A 159 -0.49 8.35 4.12
CA ALA A 159 0.27 8.69 5.33
C ALA A 159 1.76 8.32 5.20
N HIS A 160 2.06 7.15 4.66
CA HIS A 160 3.45 6.73 4.44
C HIS A 160 4.09 7.45 3.25
N GLY A 161 3.44 7.45 2.10
CA GLY A 161 3.99 8.00 0.87
C GLY A 161 4.18 9.51 0.90
N SER A 162 3.40 10.27 1.68
CA SER A 162 3.64 11.69 1.92
C SER A 162 4.87 11.94 2.81
N GLY A 163 5.31 10.93 3.58
CA GLY A 163 6.33 11.06 4.61
C GLY A 163 5.78 11.56 5.95
N ALA A 164 4.45 11.61 6.14
CA ALA A 164 3.83 12.02 7.40
C ALA A 164 4.20 11.09 8.56
N THR A 165 4.27 9.79 8.33
CA THR A 165 4.73 8.80 9.33
C THR A 165 6.20 9.05 9.71
N ALA A 166 7.07 9.32 8.75
CA ALA A 166 8.47 9.67 9.01
C ALA A 166 8.60 11.01 9.76
N LEU A 167 7.73 11.99 9.45
CA LEU A 167 7.68 13.26 10.16
C LEU A 167 7.28 13.05 11.62
N ALA A 168 6.21 12.31 11.91
CA ALA A 168 5.74 11.99 13.26
C ALA A 168 6.83 11.25 14.07
N ARG A 169 7.51 10.29 13.45
CA ARG A 169 8.62 9.54 14.06
C ARG A 169 9.80 10.44 14.41
N ARG A 170 10.28 11.27 13.45
CA ARG A 170 11.40 12.20 13.74
C ARG A 170 11.09 13.18 14.85
N ARG A 171 9.83 13.57 14.97
CA ARG A 171 9.39 14.50 16.02
C ARG A 171 9.06 13.82 17.34
N GLN A 172 8.93 12.49 17.36
CA GLN A 172 8.43 11.73 18.51
C GLN A 172 7.11 12.30 19.03
N GLN A 173 6.20 12.60 18.12
CA GLN A 173 4.91 13.25 18.37
C GLN A 173 3.79 12.58 17.59
N CYS A 174 2.57 12.71 18.12
CA CYS A 174 1.37 12.38 17.38
C CYS A 174 1.06 13.47 16.36
N GLY A 175 0.80 13.10 15.11
CA GLY A 175 0.36 13.97 14.02
C GLY A 175 -0.96 13.51 13.43
N LEU A 176 -1.74 14.45 12.92
CA LEU A 176 -2.91 14.16 12.09
C LEU A 176 -2.59 14.49 10.63
N HIS A 177 -2.57 13.47 9.80
CA HIS A 177 -2.37 13.64 8.37
C HIS A 177 -3.72 13.65 7.64
N VAL A 178 -3.88 14.59 6.69
CA VAL A 178 -5.11 14.81 5.93
C VAL A 178 -4.77 14.81 4.44
N ASP A 179 -5.14 13.76 3.73
CA ASP A 179 -4.97 13.64 2.30
C ASP A 179 -6.24 14.07 1.57
N VAL A 180 -6.21 15.21 0.90
CA VAL A 180 -7.37 15.79 0.21
C VAL A 180 -7.21 15.61 -1.30
N GLY A 181 -7.85 14.57 -1.81
CA GLY A 181 -7.85 14.23 -3.22
C GLY A 181 -8.95 14.91 -4.01
N GLY A 182 -9.24 14.39 -5.20
CA GLY A 182 -10.30 14.95 -6.04
C GLY A 182 -11.71 14.58 -5.62
N GLY A 183 -11.95 13.36 -5.13
CA GLY A 183 -13.27 12.89 -4.72
C GLY A 183 -13.42 12.66 -3.21
N THR A 184 -12.32 12.40 -2.52
CA THR A 184 -12.31 11.96 -1.12
C THR A 184 -11.23 12.66 -0.32
N THR A 185 -11.47 12.80 0.97
CA THR A 185 -10.48 13.20 1.98
C THR A 185 -10.24 12.04 2.92
N LYS A 186 -8.97 11.72 3.17
CA LYS A 186 -8.51 10.65 4.06
C LYS A 186 -7.80 11.27 5.24
N LEU A 187 -8.08 10.76 6.43
CA LEU A 187 -7.45 11.20 7.66
C LEU A 187 -6.71 10.02 8.29
N SER A 188 -5.51 10.27 8.79
CA SER A 188 -4.68 9.27 9.48
C SER A 188 -4.10 9.87 10.75
N LEU A 189 -4.44 9.30 11.90
CA LEU A 189 -3.82 9.63 13.18
C LEU A 189 -2.55 8.80 13.32
N ILE A 190 -1.41 9.47 13.47
CA ILE A 190 -0.07 8.85 13.42
C ILE A 190 0.66 9.19 14.71
N ASP A 191 0.96 8.19 15.54
CA ASP A 191 1.75 8.39 16.76
C ASP A 191 3.17 7.83 16.59
N CYS A 192 4.18 8.68 16.76
CA CYS A 192 5.59 8.31 16.67
C CYS A 192 5.95 7.48 15.41
N GLY A 193 5.16 7.65 14.34
CA GLY A 193 5.34 6.97 13.05
C GLY A 193 4.48 5.74 12.81
N GLU A 194 3.65 5.36 13.78
CA GLU A 194 2.64 4.29 13.64
C GLU A 194 1.25 4.88 13.35
N VAL A 195 0.54 4.32 12.39
CA VAL A 195 -0.83 4.73 12.06
C VAL A 195 -1.80 4.05 13.02
N LEU A 196 -2.36 4.83 13.94
CA LEU A 196 -3.28 4.31 14.98
C LEU A 196 -4.71 4.18 14.48
N SER A 197 -5.18 5.13 13.68
CA SER A 197 -6.57 5.18 13.22
C SER A 197 -6.66 5.91 11.89
N VAL A 198 -7.60 5.51 11.05
CA VAL A 198 -7.87 6.12 9.75
C VAL A 198 -9.35 6.36 9.55
N ALA A 199 -9.68 7.40 8.80
CA ALA A 199 -11.05 7.69 8.37
C ALA A 199 -11.05 8.30 6.97
N ALA A 200 -12.16 8.15 6.25
CA ALA A 200 -12.37 8.75 4.94
C ALA A 200 -13.76 9.37 4.82
N VAL A 201 -13.82 10.51 4.13
CA VAL A 201 -15.07 11.21 3.82
C VAL A 201 -15.13 11.57 2.34
N ALA A 202 -16.34 11.60 1.76
CA ALA A 202 -16.59 11.94 0.36
C ALA A 202 -16.51 13.45 0.12
N VAL A 203 -15.36 14.05 0.44
CA VAL A 203 -15.02 15.46 0.23
C VAL A 203 -13.76 15.55 -0.60
N GLY A 204 -13.79 16.29 -1.70
CA GLY A 204 -12.63 16.45 -2.58
C GLY A 204 -12.74 17.66 -3.49
N GLY A 205 -11.62 17.97 -4.15
CA GLY A 205 -11.49 19.14 -5.01
C GLY A 205 -12.21 19.04 -6.37
N ARG A 206 -12.62 17.83 -6.78
CA ARG A 206 -13.21 17.57 -8.11
C ARG A 206 -14.61 16.95 -8.03
N LEU A 207 -15.37 17.27 -6.99
CA LEU A 207 -16.80 16.91 -6.92
C LEU A 207 -17.63 17.62 -8.01
N LEU A 208 -17.15 18.79 -8.42
CA LEU A 208 -17.61 19.55 -9.57
C LEU A 208 -16.41 19.85 -10.46
N ALA A 209 -16.46 19.49 -11.74
CA ALA A 209 -15.39 19.78 -12.68
C ALA A 209 -15.92 20.11 -14.08
N ARG A 210 -15.23 21.02 -14.78
CA ARG A 210 -15.49 21.44 -16.15
C ARG A 210 -14.24 21.25 -17.01
N ASP A 211 -14.45 21.09 -18.30
CA ASP A 211 -13.37 21.16 -19.29
C ASP A 211 -12.97 22.61 -19.61
N ALA A 212 -11.98 22.75 -20.48
CA ALA A 212 -11.51 24.05 -20.96
C ALA A 212 -12.58 24.85 -21.75
N ALA A 213 -13.60 24.19 -22.29
CA ALA A 213 -14.74 24.82 -22.96
C ALA A 213 -15.85 25.23 -21.97
N GLY A 214 -15.70 24.88 -20.66
CA GLY A 214 -16.67 25.19 -19.62
C GLY A 214 -17.79 24.14 -19.50
N ALA A 215 -17.76 23.07 -20.28
CA ALA A 215 -18.74 21.99 -20.18
C ALA A 215 -18.48 21.15 -18.95
N TRP A 216 -19.55 20.71 -18.28
CA TRP A 216 -19.45 19.85 -17.10
C TRP A 216 -18.93 18.46 -17.48
N THR A 217 -17.79 18.09 -16.94
CA THR A 217 -17.20 16.77 -17.09
C THR A 217 -17.48 15.88 -15.87
N ARG A 218 -17.81 16.51 -14.71
CA ARG A 218 -18.13 15.78 -13.48
C ARG A 218 -19.07 16.60 -12.59
N ILE A 219 -20.14 15.96 -12.15
CA ILE A 219 -21.00 16.39 -11.05
C ILE A 219 -21.18 15.15 -10.17
N ASP A 220 -20.52 15.12 -9.02
CA ASP A 220 -20.48 13.98 -8.14
C ASP A 220 -21.75 13.89 -7.26
N ALA A 221 -22.10 12.69 -6.82
CA ALA A 221 -23.23 12.50 -5.91
C ALA A 221 -23.08 13.32 -4.61
N SER A 222 -21.85 13.47 -4.12
CA SER A 222 -21.55 14.33 -2.97
C SER A 222 -21.86 15.80 -3.21
N ALA A 223 -21.67 16.30 -4.44
CA ALA A 223 -22.04 17.67 -4.79
C ALA A 223 -23.56 17.90 -4.67
N HIS A 224 -24.38 16.93 -5.08
CA HIS A 224 -25.84 16.99 -4.93
C HIS A 224 -26.24 17.02 -3.46
N ARG A 225 -25.60 16.24 -2.58
CA ARG A 225 -25.86 16.21 -1.13
C ARG A 225 -25.52 17.54 -0.48
N VAL A 226 -24.38 18.14 -0.84
CA VAL A 226 -23.99 19.46 -0.34
C VAL A 226 -24.95 20.55 -0.81
N ALA A 227 -25.37 20.53 -2.07
CA ALA A 227 -26.37 21.47 -2.58
C ALA A 227 -27.70 21.35 -1.82
N GLN A 228 -28.14 20.11 -1.56
CA GLN A 228 -29.35 19.87 -0.77
C GLN A 228 -29.23 20.39 0.67
N ASP A 229 -28.09 20.16 1.35
CA ASP A 229 -27.81 20.69 2.70
C ASP A 229 -27.85 22.22 2.75
N LEU A 230 -27.41 22.87 1.68
CA LEU A 230 -27.43 24.32 1.52
C LEU A 230 -28.75 24.87 0.97
N ALA A 231 -29.76 24.04 0.75
CA ALA A 231 -31.02 24.39 0.10
C ALA A 231 -30.83 25.05 -1.30
N ILE A 232 -29.81 24.59 -2.04
CA ILE A 232 -29.50 25.03 -3.40
C ILE A 232 -30.07 23.99 -4.38
N GLU A 233 -30.69 24.46 -5.48
CA GLU A 233 -31.08 23.55 -6.56
C GLU A 233 -29.85 22.89 -7.19
N ALA A 234 -29.79 21.55 -7.17
CA ALA A 234 -28.67 20.80 -7.68
C ALA A 234 -28.72 20.69 -9.22
N SER A 235 -28.46 21.79 -9.90
CA SER A 235 -28.47 21.88 -11.37
C SER A 235 -27.14 22.38 -11.93
N PRO A 236 -26.78 21.99 -13.17
CA PRO A 236 -25.60 22.51 -13.85
C PRO A 236 -25.57 24.05 -13.92
N ALA A 237 -26.75 24.69 -14.05
CA ALA A 237 -26.90 26.14 -14.09
C ALA A 237 -26.56 26.77 -12.73
N ALA A 238 -27.08 26.21 -11.61
CA ALA A 238 -26.76 26.70 -10.27
C ALA A 238 -25.26 26.51 -9.96
N PHE A 239 -24.68 25.36 -10.29
CA PHE A 239 -23.25 25.11 -10.10
C PHE A 239 -22.34 25.99 -10.99
N ALA A 240 -22.89 26.65 -12.04
CA ALA A 240 -22.15 27.62 -12.85
C ALA A 240 -21.84 28.90 -12.07
N ASP A 241 -22.64 29.24 -11.06
CA ASP A 241 -22.44 30.42 -10.22
C ASP A 241 -21.24 30.20 -9.28
N GLU A 242 -20.29 31.13 -9.26
CA GLU A 242 -19.11 31.09 -8.38
C GLU A 242 -19.51 31.25 -6.92
N ALA A 243 -20.51 32.01 -6.58
CA ALA A 243 -20.99 32.19 -5.25
C ALA A 243 -21.52 30.85 -4.68
N VAL A 244 -22.26 30.09 -5.51
CA VAL A 244 -22.72 28.72 -5.16
C VAL A 244 -21.54 27.81 -4.92
N ARG A 245 -20.56 27.73 -5.84
CA ARG A 245 -19.37 26.89 -5.66
C ARG A 245 -18.56 27.27 -4.41
N THR A 246 -18.48 28.58 -4.10
CA THR A 246 -17.80 29.07 -2.90
C THR A 246 -18.54 28.66 -1.62
N ALA A 247 -19.89 28.73 -1.62
CA ALA A 247 -20.69 28.27 -0.50
C ALA A 247 -20.54 26.76 -0.27
N MET A 248 -20.56 25.97 -1.35
CA MET A 248 -20.31 24.53 -1.29
C MET A 248 -18.90 24.21 -0.78
N ALA A 249 -17.88 24.88 -1.31
CA ALA A 249 -16.47 24.69 -0.86
C ALA A 249 -16.32 25.03 0.63
N ARG A 250 -16.97 26.10 1.11
CA ARG A 250 -16.98 26.46 2.52
C ARG A 250 -17.62 25.38 3.38
N ARG A 251 -18.75 24.83 2.94
CA ARG A 251 -19.47 23.78 3.66
C ARG A 251 -18.68 22.47 3.73
N LEU A 252 -18.05 22.08 2.60
CA LEU A 252 -17.15 20.95 2.53
C LEU A 252 -15.91 21.13 3.42
N ALA A 253 -15.32 22.34 3.41
CA ALA A 253 -14.21 22.68 4.30
C ALA A 253 -14.60 22.53 5.78
N THR A 254 -15.84 22.89 6.12
CA THR A 254 -16.36 22.71 7.50
C THR A 254 -16.38 21.22 7.87
N VAL A 255 -16.86 20.34 6.98
CA VAL A 255 -16.85 18.89 7.24
C VAL A 255 -15.42 18.39 7.50
N VAL A 256 -14.43 18.80 6.68
CA VAL A 256 -13.03 18.39 6.86
C VAL A 256 -12.47 18.94 8.18
N VAL A 257 -12.68 20.21 8.46
CA VAL A 257 -12.13 20.86 9.68
C VAL A 257 -12.78 20.32 10.95
N ASP A 258 -14.07 20.00 10.93
CA ASP A 258 -14.75 19.35 12.05
C ASP A 258 -14.19 17.94 12.31
N GLN A 259 -13.88 17.17 11.28
CA GLN A 259 -13.15 15.90 11.42
C GLN A 259 -11.75 16.11 12.04
N ILE A 260 -11.00 17.13 11.60
CA ILE A 260 -9.70 17.49 12.19
C ILE A 260 -9.84 17.85 13.67
N LEU A 261 -10.91 18.53 14.06
CA LEU A 261 -11.18 18.92 15.44
C LEU A 261 -11.80 17.80 16.29
N GLY A 262 -12.19 16.67 15.69
CA GLY A 262 -12.90 15.59 16.36
C GLY A 262 -14.31 16.00 16.83
N GLN A 263 -14.93 16.93 16.11
CA GLN A 263 -16.29 17.34 16.41
C GLN A 263 -17.29 16.22 16.02
N PRO A 264 -18.37 16.06 16.76
CA PRO A 264 -19.43 15.12 16.37
C PRO A 264 -19.95 15.46 14.96
N PRO A 265 -20.09 14.45 14.07
CA PRO A 265 -20.54 14.70 12.71
C PRO A 265 -22.01 15.17 12.68
N ASP A 266 -22.28 16.23 11.95
CA ASP A 266 -23.65 16.66 11.64
C ASP A 266 -24.30 15.75 10.56
N ALA A 267 -25.49 16.10 10.08
CA ALA A 267 -26.23 15.27 9.13
C ALA A 267 -25.44 15.08 7.82
N LEU A 268 -24.92 16.16 7.24
CA LEU A 268 -24.13 16.09 6.00
C LEU A 268 -22.82 15.30 6.22
N ALA A 269 -22.12 15.54 7.31
CA ALA A 269 -20.87 14.83 7.58
C ALA A 269 -21.10 13.32 7.74
N ARG A 270 -22.21 12.88 8.32
CA ARG A 270 -22.61 11.46 8.39
C ARG A 270 -22.91 10.89 7.00
N ASP A 271 -23.62 11.63 6.18
CA ASP A 271 -23.95 11.20 4.80
C ASP A 271 -22.72 11.08 3.89
N LEU A 272 -21.69 11.89 4.16
CA LEU A 272 -20.42 11.88 3.42
C LEU A 272 -19.38 10.91 4.01
N GLN A 273 -19.66 10.26 5.15
CA GLN A 273 -18.73 9.31 5.77
C GLN A 273 -18.59 8.05 4.91
N LEU A 274 -17.36 7.63 4.66
CA LEU A 274 -17.02 6.45 3.84
C LEU A 274 -16.50 5.28 4.68
N THR A 275 -15.98 5.57 5.88
CA THR A 275 -15.48 4.60 6.85
C THR A 275 -16.04 4.94 8.23
N GLU A 276 -15.65 4.18 9.26
CA GLU A 276 -15.88 4.59 10.65
C GLU A 276 -15.20 5.93 10.94
N ALA A 277 -15.72 6.67 11.93
CA ALA A 277 -15.12 7.91 12.36
C ALA A 277 -13.71 7.70 12.92
N LEU A 278 -12.85 8.70 12.75
CA LEU A 278 -11.48 8.66 13.26
C LEU A 278 -11.49 8.49 14.79
N SER A 279 -10.90 7.39 15.25
CA SER A 279 -10.68 7.19 16.69
C SER A 279 -9.52 8.06 17.17
N ARG A 280 -9.73 8.80 18.25
CA ARG A 280 -8.74 9.70 18.85
C ARG A 280 -8.26 9.17 20.18
N ALA A 281 -7.38 8.16 20.10
CA ALA A 281 -6.74 7.63 21.30
C ALA A 281 -5.68 8.60 21.88
N VAL A 282 -5.10 9.44 21.00
CA VAL A 282 -4.09 10.45 21.36
C VAL A 282 -4.40 11.75 20.64
N GLU A 283 -4.18 12.89 21.29
CA GLU A 283 -4.36 14.19 20.66
C GLU A 283 -3.17 14.55 19.75
N PRO A 284 -3.42 15.02 18.52
CA PRO A 284 -2.36 15.40 17.62
C PRO A 284 -1.67 16.69 18.07
N ALA A 285 -0.34 16.73 17.95
CA ALA A 285 0.50 17.90 18.17
C ALA A 285 0.70 18.78 16.93
N PHE A 286 0.43 18.23 15.74
CA PHE A 286 0.52 18.95 14.47
C PHE A 286 -0.43 18.33 13.42
N ILE A 287 -0.67 19.08 12.34
CA ILE A 287 -1.42 18.61 11.16
C ILE A 287 -0.51 18.67 9.94
N SER A 288 -0.73 17.76 8.97
CA SER A 288 -0.09 17.83 7.66
C SER A 288 -1.09 17.48 6.57
N PHE A 289 -0.85 17.99 5.36
CA PHE A 289 -1.75 17.77 4.21
C PHE A 289 -1.01 17.10 3.05
N SER A 290 -1.72 16.25 2.31
CA SER A 290 -1.32 15.72 0.99
C SER A 290 -2.52 15.68 0.03
N GLY A 291 -2.32 15.12 -1.15
CA GLY A 291 -3.30 15.14 -2.23
C GLY A 291 -3.26 16.40 -3.07
N GLY A 292 -4.05 16.43 -4.15
CA GLY A 292 -4.04 17.54 -5.10
C GLY A 292 -4.47 18.88 -4.52
N VAL A 293 -5.38 18.87 -3.54
CA VAL A 293 -5.83 20.10 -2.86
C VAL A 293 -4.74 20.68 -1.96
N ALA A 294 -3.84 19.85 -1.44
CA ALA A 294 -2.73 20.31 -0.60
C ALA A 294 -1.74 21.21 -1.35
N GLU A 295 -1.61 21.06 -2.68
CA GLU A 295 -0.76 21.94 -3.48
C GLU A 295 -1.21 23.41 -3.36
N TYR A 296 -2.54 23.64 -3.31
CA TYR A 296 -3.10 24.97 -3.06
C TYR A 296 -2.98 25.38 -1.58
N ILE A 297 -3.16 24.46 -0.63
CA ILE A 297 -3.04 24.74 0.81
C ILE A 297 -1.64 25.29 1.13
N TYR A 298 -0.61 24.72 0.51
CA TYR A 298 0.79 25.17 0.69
C TYR A 298 1.23 26.24 -0.30
N GLY A 299 0.34 26.73 -1.20
CA GLY A 299 0.64 27.76 -2.18
C GLY A 299 1.62 27.33 -3.26
N ARG A 300 1.69 26.03 -3.57
CA ARG A 300 2.55 25.44 -4.61
C ARG A 300 1.87 25.42 -5.99
N GLU A 301 0.55 25.53 -6.01
CA GLU A 301 -0.27 25.61 -7.22
C GLU A 301 -1.15 26.88 -7.18
N SER A 302 -1.34 27.51 -8.34
CA SER A 302 -2.17 28.71 -8.49
C SER A 302 -3.15 28.62 -9.65
N ALA A 303 -2.93 27.66 -10.59
CA ALA A 303 -3.76 27.48 -11.76
C ALA A 303 -5.18 27.02 -11.37
N ASP A 304 -6.15 27.34 -12.22
CA ASP A 304 -7.52 26.83 -12.11
C ASP A 304 -7.71 25.69 -13.12
N PHE A 305 -8.10 24.54 -12.63
CA PHE A 305 -8.35 23.34 -13.44
C PHE A 305 -9.84 23.10 -13.72
N GLY A 306 -10.68 24.13 -13.58
CA GLY A 306 -12.10 24.05 -13.82
C GLY A 306 -12.89 23.28 -12.74
N ASP A 307 -12.31 23.12 -11.55
CA ASP A 307 -12.91 22.42 -10.42
C ASP A 307 -13.04 23.31 -9.17
N ILE A 308 -13.40 22.72 -8.02
CA ILE A 308 -13.54 23.47 -6.76
C ILE A 308 -12.33 23.34 -5.85
N ALA A 309 -11.23 22.71 -6.29
CA ALA A 309 -10.06 22.43 -5.44
C ALA A 309 -9.45 23.70 -4.84
N LYS A 310 -9.29 24.74 -5.66
CA LYS A 310 -8.74 26.03 -5.23
C LYS A 310 -9.65 26.73 -4.21
N LEU A 311 -10.97 26.71 -4.42
CA LEU A 311 -11.95 27.27 -3.49
C LEU A 311 -11.96 26.48 -2.18
N LEU A 312 -11.96 25.14 -2.26
CA LEU A 312 -11.93 24.25 -1.10
C LEU A 312 -10.67 24.48 -0.26
N ALA A 313 -9.50 24.52 -0.89
CA ALA A 313 -8.24 24.81 -0.21
C ALA A 313 -8.27 26.15 0.51
N GLY A 314 -8.75 27.20 -0.18
CA GLY A 314 -8.90 28.55 0.40
C GLY A 314 -9.78 28.56 1.64
N GLU A 315 -10.93 27.87 1.62
CA GLU A 315 -11.85 27.79 2.74
C GLU A 315 -11.28 26.90 3.88
N ILE A 316 -10.58 25.82 3.57
CA ILE A 316 -9.85 25.00 4.57
C ILE A 316 -8.81 25.88 5.28
N VAL A 317 -7.96 26.60 4.55
CA VAL A 317 -6.94 27.49 5.14
C VAL A 317 -7.55 28.57 6.02
N LYS A 318 -8.65 29.20 5.60
CA LYS A 318 -9.37 30.20 6.41
C LYS A 318 -9.88 29.60 7.71
N GLN A 319 -10.50 28.43 7.66
CA GLN A 319 -11.06 27.79 8.86
C GLN A 319 -9.94 27.26 9.78
N ILE A 320 -8.84 26.71 9.25
CA ILE A 320 -7.68 26.33 10.06
C ILE A 320 -7.15 27.51 10.84
N LYS A 321 -6.91 28.66 10.19
CA LYS A 321 -6.38 29.86 10.83
C LYS A 321 -7.25 30.40 11.97
N THR A 322 -8.56 30.17 11.90
CA THR A 322 -9.51 30.71 12.89
C THR A 322 -9.90 29.71 13.98
N ARG A 323 -9.88 28.39 13.67
CA ARG A 323 -10.44 27.37 14.54
C ARG A 323 -9.41 26.41 15.12
N ILE A 324 -8.23 26.28 14.51
CA ILE A 324 -7.19 25.30 14.87
C ILE A 324 -5.94 26.02 15.36
N ARG A 325 -5.40 25.58 16.50
CA ARG A 325 -4.18 26.13 17.08
C ARG A 325 -2.94 25.25 16.80
N LEU A 326 -3.14 24.09 16.18
CA LEU A 326 -2.05 23.19 15.87
C LEU A 326 -1.21 23.73 14.70
N PRO A 327 0.12 23.56 14.73
CA PRO A 327 0.97 23.90 13.59
C PRO A 327 0.64 23.02 12.39
N VAL A 328 0.61 23.63 11.20
CA VAL A 328 0.50 22.95 9.93
C VAL A 328 1.91 22.68 9.41
N MET A 329 2.28 21.41 9.25
CA MET A 329 3.59 20.96 8.81
C MET A 329 3.50 20.45 7.37
N GLU A 330 4.41 20.88 6.53
CA GLU A 330 4.48 20.38 5.14
C GLU A 330 5.22 19.03 5.12
N PRO A 331 4.62 17.94 4.58
CA PRO A 331 5.29 16.66 4.42
C PRO A 331 6.23 16.70 3.20
N LEU A 332 7.06 15.66 3.04
CA LEU A 332 8.03 15.58 1.93
C LEU A 332 7.35 15.51 0.55
N GLU A 333 6.27 14.74 0.46
CA GLU A 333 5.51 14.54 -0.79
C GLU A 333 4.03 14.88 -0.56
N ARG A 334 3.34 15.31 -1.61
CA ARG A 334 1.94 15.75 -1.54
C ARG A 334 1.05 14.98 -2.50
N ILE A 335 0.91 15.45 -3.75
CA ILE A 335 0.01 14.84 -4.73
C ILE A 335 0.44 13.43 -5.16
N ARG A 336 1.71 13.06 -5.01
CA ARG A 336 2.26 11.75 -5.38
C ARG A 336 2.43 10.79 -4.21
N ALA A 337 1.87 11.12 -3.05
CA ALA A 337 2.01 10.34 -1.83
C ALA A 337 1.66 8.85 -2.05
N THR A 338 0.51 8.56 -2.63
CA THR A 338 0.03 7.18 -2.82
C THR A 338 0.94 6.38 -3.76
N VAL A 339 1.35 6.96 -4.90
CA VAL A 339 2.19 6.24 -5.87
C VAL A 339 3.60 5.97 -5.36
N ILE A 340 4.13 6.87 -4.55
CA ILE A 340 5.44 6.68 -3.92
C ILE A 340 5.37 5.52 -2.92
N GLY A 341 4.27 5.41 -2.15
CA GLY A 341 4.00 4.27 -1.28
C GLY A 341 4.04 2.92 -2.00
N ALA A 342 3.56 2.87 -3.23
CA ALA A 342 3.33 1.65 -3.98
C ALA A 342 4.56 0.97 -4.60
N SER A 343 5.72 1.60 -4.66
CA SER A 343 6.82 1.16 -5.53
C SER A 343 7.94 0.38 -4.86
N GLN A 344 7.70 -0.27 -3.71
CA GLN A 344 8.73 -1.02 -2.97
C GLN A 344 8.51 -2.53 -3.00
N PHE A 345 9.60 -3.30 -3.03
CA PHE A 345 9.58 -4.76 -2.93
C PHE A 345 10.93 -5.29 -2.44
N THR A 346 10.89 -6.52 -1.92
CA THR A 346 12.05 -7.27 -1.45
C THR A 346 11.98 -8.68 -2.01
N VAL A 347 13.11 -9.25 -2.43
CA VAL A 347 13.20 -10.64 -2.85
C VAL A 347 13.70 -11.48 -1.69
N GLN A 348 13.01 -12.59 -1.40
CA GLN A 348 13.45 -13.63 -0.46
C GLN A 348 13.40 -14.99 -1.15
N VAL A 349 14.10 -15.96 -0.60
CA VAL A 349 14.01 -17.36 -1.02
C VAL A 349 13.51 -18.17 0.16
N SER A 350 12.59 -19.10 -0.08
CA SER A 350 12.04 -19.96 0.97
C SER A 350 13.13 -20.73 1.70
N GLY A 351 12.83 -21.13 2.94
CA GLY A 351 13.55 -22.21 3.61
C GLY A 351 13.45 -23.52 2.83
N LYS A 352 14.07 -24.56 3.35
CA LYS A 352 14.04 -25.93 2.76
C LYS A 352 12.81 -26.72 3.18
N THR A 353 12.07 -26.25 4.17
CA THR A 353 10.96 -26.96 4.81
C THR A 353 9.64 -26.43 4.31
N ILE A 354 9.28 -26.76 3.05
CA ILE A 354 8.03 -26.34 2.42
C ILE A 354 7.04 -27.50 2.35
N TYR A 355 5.74 -27.18 2.36
CA TYR A 355 4.66 -28.10 2.06
C TYR A 355 3.95 -27.61 0.78
N LEU A 356 4.14 -28.37 -0.29
CA LEU A 356 3.61 -28.07 -1.62
C LEU A 356 3.14 -29.39 -2.25
N PRO A 357 1.90 -29.85 -1.92
CA PRO A 357 1.38 -31.11 -2.43
C PRO A 357 1.12 -31.09 -3.94
N ASP A 358 0.78 -29.93 -4.48
CA ASP A 358 0.55 -29.73 -5.91
C ASP A 358 1.40 -28.55 -6.41
N ALA A 359 2.43 -28.83 -7.19
CA ALA A 359 3.29 -27.81 -7.78
C ALA A 359 2.58 -27.00 -8.91
N ALA A 360 1.46 -27.52 -9.46
CA ALA A 360 0.75 -26.83 -10.53
C ALA A 360 0.04 -25.55 -10.08
N VAL A 361 -0.08 -25.32 -8.75
CA VAL A 361 -0.59 -24.04 -8.22
C VAL A 361 0.40 -22.89 -8.34
N LEU A 362 1.65 -23.16 -8.71
CA LEU A 362 2.72 -22.18 -8.91
C LEU A 362 3.08 -22.05 -10.41
N PRO A 363 3.54 -20.90 -10.89
CA PRO A 363 3.76 -19.65 -10.15
C PRO A 363 2.45 -18.89 -9.89
N VAL A 364 2.46 -18.07 -8.84
CA VAL A 364 1.37 -17.13 -8.55
C VAL A 364 1.91 -15.72 -8.34
N HIS A 365 1.08 -14.75 -8.66
CA HIS A 365 1.45 -13.34 -8.59
C HIS A 365 0.42 -12.54 -7.78
N ASN A 366 0.88 -11.47 -7.17
CA ASN A 366 0.04 -10.47 -6.50
C ASN A 366 -0.85 -11.05 -5.40
N VAL A 367 -0.32 -11.97 -4.60
CA VAL A 367 -1.05 -12.55 -3.47
C VAL A 367 -1.00 -11.56 -2.30
N PRO A 368 -2.13 -11.00 -1.85
CA PRO A 368 -2.17 -10.11 -0.69
C PRO A 368 -1.82 -10.85 0.59
N VAL A 369 -1.08 -10.19 1.47
CA VAL A 369 -0.62 -10.75 2.74
C VAL A 369 -1.48 -10.28 3.90
N VAL A 370 -2.11 -11.22 4.57
CA VAL A 370 -2.80 -11.01 5.84
C VAL A 370 -1.84 -11.37 6.96
N HIS A 371 -1.19 -10.36 7.55
CA HIS A 371 -0.19 -10.55 8.61
C HIS A 371 -0.87 -10.65 9.97
N LEU A 372 -0.45 -11.60 10.82
CA LEU A 372 -1.07 -11.82 12.13
C LEU A 372 -0.99 -10.60 13.07
N GLY A 373 0.15 -9.89 13.04
CA GLY A 373 0.33 -8.67 13.84
C GLY A 373 0.44 -8.89 15.34
N LEU A 374 0.46 -10.15 15.81
CA LEU A 374 0.58 -10.53 17.22
C LEU A 374 1.77 -11.44 17.41
N PRO A 375 2.55 -11.28 18.49
CA PRO A 375 3.57 -12.24 18.87
C PRO A 375 2.93 -13.54 19.35
N LEU A 376 3.48 -14.68 18.93
CA LEU A 376 3.02 -15.98 19.43
C LEU A 376 3.61 -16.24 20.82
N THR A 377 2.73 -16.45 21.78
CA THR A 377 3.12 -16.86 23.14
C THR A 377 3.26 -18.40 23.24
N GLN A 378 3.72 -18.91 24.39
CA GLN A 378 3.75 -20.35 24.62
C GLN A 378 2.36 -21.00 24.53
N HIS A 379 1.32 -20.30 24.92
CA HIS A 379 -0.07 -20.75 24.77
C HIS A 379 -0.71 -19.99 23.60
N ILE A 380 -1.18 -20.72 22.58
CA ILE A 380 -1.85 -20.15 21.40
C ILE A 380 -3.35 -20.12 21.67
N ASP A 381 -3.93 -18.92 21.71
CA ASP A 381 -5.36 -18.71 21.80
C ASP A 381 -5.95 -18.68 20.38
N VAL A 382 -6.68 -19.75 20.03
CA VAL A 382 -7.27 -19.95 18.71
C VAL A 382 -8.19 -18.79 18.31
N ASP A 383 -9.07 -18.36 19.23
CA ASP A 383 -10.06 -17.31 18.92
C ASP A 383 -9.39 -15.95 18.74
N ALA A 384 -8.35 -15.66 19.52
CA ALA A 384 -7.57 -14.43 19.37
C ALA A 384 -6.85 -14.38 18.01
N ILE A 385 -6.28 -15.50 17.57
CA ILE A 385 -5.61 -15.62 16.26
C ILE A 385 -6.61 -15.42 15.12
N VAL A 386 -7.78 -16.09 15.18
CA VAL A 386 -8.85 -15.95 14.17
C VAL A 386 -9.31 -14.50 14.08
N ALA A 387 -9.55 -13.86 15.23
CA ALA A 387 -9.97 -12.46 15.28
C ALA A 387 -8.90 -11.50 14.72
N ALA A 388 -7.61 -11.80 14.95
CA ALA A 388 -6.52 -11.01 14.40
C ALA A 388 -6.44 -11.11 12.88
N PHE A 389 -6.47 -12.31 12.31
CA PHE A 389 -6.49 -12.50 10.86
C PHE A 389 -7.74 -11.86 10.21
N ALA A 390 -8.91 -11.99 10.85
CA ALA A 390 -10.15 -11.38 10.34
C ALA A 390 -10.08 -9.84 10.31
N ARG A 391 -9.52 -9.21 11.33
CA ARG A 391 -9.28 -7.76 11.34
C ARG A 391 -8.35 -7.33 10.21
N GLN A 392 -7.24 -8.02 10.02
CA GLN A 392 -6.26 -7.70 8.99
C GLN A 392 -6.81 -7.93 7.58
N ALA A 393 -7.55 -9.01 7.35
CA ALA A 393 -8.25 -9.25 6.09
C ALA A 393 -9.28 -8.13 5.79
N GLY A 394 -9.96 -7.64 6.82
CA GLY A 394 -10.87 -6.48 6.71
C GLY A 394 -10.18 -5.17 6.35
N HIS A 395 -8.91 -4.97 6.73
CA HIS A 395 -8.11 -3.80 6.33
C HIS A 395 -7.74 -3.83 4.84
N LEU A 396 -7.65 -5.02 4.26
CA LEU A 396 -7.32 -5.21 2.84
C LEU A 396 -8.57 -5.25 1.94
N ASP A 397 -9.77 -5.12 2.50
CA ASP A 397 -11.04 -5.20 1.77
C ASP A 397 -11.18 -6.51 0.94
N LEU A 398 -10.63 -7.62 1.43
CA LEU A 398 -10.63 -8.90 0.73
C LEU A 398 -12.03 -9.56 0.77
N ALA A 399 -12.46 -10.04 -0.39
CA ALA A 399 -13.70 -10.82 -0.47
C ALA A 399 -13.50 -12.19 0.21
N PRO A 400 -14.57 -12.78 0.81
CA PRO A 400 -14.52 -14.15 1.30
C PRO A 400 -14.08 -15.13 0.19
N GLY A 401 -13.13 -16.03 0.50
CA GLY A 401 -12.60 -17.00 -0.47
C GLY A 401 -11.56 -16.45 -1.46
N ALA A 402 -11.19 -15.17 -1.39
CA ALA A 402 -10.12 -14.60 -2.20
C ALA A 402 -8.78 -15.32 -1.94
N ARG A 403 -7.92 -15.36 -2.96
CA ARG A 403 -6.54 -15.81 -2.81
C ARG A 403 -5.81 -14.87 -1.85
N LEU A 404 -5.14 -15.41 -0.84
CA LEU A 404 -4.38 -14.65 0.14
C LEU A 404 -3.26 -15.49 0.76
N ALA A 405 -2.28 -14.81 1.35
CA ALA A 405 -1.22 -15.40 2.14
C ALA A 405 -1.39 -15.01 3.61
N LEU A 406 -1.49 -16.00 4.51
CA LEU A 406 -1.42 -15.77 5.95
C LEU A 406 0.04 -15.73 6.36
N ALA A 407 0.47 -14.65 7.01
CA ALA A 407 1.84 -14.46 7.43
C ALA A 407 1.96 -14.27 8.94
N PHE A 408 2.95 -14.92 9.55
CA PHE A 408 3.28 -14.78 10.97
C PHE A 408 4.70 -15.24 11.27
N ALA A 409 5.27 -14.70 12.35
CA ALA A 409 6.53 -15.21 12.91
C ALA A 409 6.22 -16.34 13.88
N TRP A 410 7.01 -17.42 13.80
CA TRP A 410 6.93 -18.52 14.76
C TRP A 410 8.04 -18.37 15.81
N ASP A 411 7.62 -18.08 17.04
CA ASP A 411 8.52 -17.97 18.18
C ASP A 411 8.36 -19.15 19.14
N GLY A 412 9.49 -19.62 19.66
CA GLY A 412 9.55 -20.72 20.64
C GLY A 412 9.43 -22.12 20.04
N ASP A 413 9.37 -23.12 20.90
CA ASP A 413 9.39 -24.52 20.49
C ASP A 413 8.15 -24.92 19.70
N PRO A 414 8.30 -25.65 18.59
CA PRO A 414 7.19 -26.12 17.77
C PRO A 414 6.60 -27.43 18.31
N ASP A 415 6.11 -27.41 19.56
CA ASP A 415 5.44 -28.59 20.11
C ASP A 415 4.11 -28.85 19.40
N HIS A 416 3.65 -30.11 19.45
CA HIS A 416 2.46 -30.54 18.72
C HIS A 416 1.19 -29.77 19.14
N ALA A 417 1.04 -29.44 20.42
CA ALA A 417 -0.16 -28.72 20.89
C ALA A 417 -0.23 -27.30 20.34
N ARG A 418 0.90 -26.58 20.29
CA ARG A 418 0.99 -25.25 19.69
C ARG A 418 0.75 -25.29 18.18
N LEU A 419 1.39 -26.25 17.47
CA LEU A 419 1.18 -26.43 16.04
C LEU A 419 -0.28 -26.73 15.71
N LEU A 420 -0.92 -27.62 16.49
CA LEU A 420 -2.32 -27.98 16.33
C LEU A 420 -3.25 -26.79 16.59
N ALA A 421 -3.00 -26.01 17.64
CA ALA A 421 -3.80 -24.81 17.94
C ALA A 421 -3.71 -23.77 16.81
N MET A 422 -2.51 -23.52 16.27
CA MET A 422 -2.34 -22.63 15.11
C MET A 422 -3.04 -23.18 13.87
N ALA A 423 -2.91 -24.47 13.59
CA ALA A 423 -3.59 -25.11 12.46
C ALA A 423 -5.12 -25.03 12.59
N GLN A 424 -5.67 -25.20 13.81
CA GLN A 424 -7.10 -25.00 14.09
C GLN A 424 -7.54 -23.56 13.84
N ALA A 425 -6.76 -22.58 14.27
CA ALA A 425 -7.05 -21.17 14.03
C ALA A 425 -7.05 -20.85 12.52
N ILE A 426 -6.07 -21.34 11.78
CA ILE A 426 -6.00 -21.16 10.32
C ILE A 426 -7.21 -21.81 9.64
N LYS A 427 -7.57 -23.04 10.03
CA LYS A 427 -8.74 -23.72 9.49
C LYS A 427 -10.04 -22.97 9.79
N GLN A 428 -10.21 -22.50 11.02
CA GLN A 428 -11.39 -21.74 11.43
C GLN A 428 -11.50 -20.39 10.69
N PHE A 429 -10.39 -19.69 10.49
CA PHE A 429 -10.36 -18.48 9.67
C PHE A 429 -10.71 -18.74 8.20
N ALA A 430 -10.25 -19.87 7.64
CA ALA A 430 -10.48 -20.22 6.23
C ALA A 430 -11.88 -20.77 5.95
N ALA A 431 -12.61 -21.25 6.97
CA ALA A 431 -13.91 -21.93 6.83
C ALA A 431 -15.08 -21.05 6.30
N PRO A 432 -15.20 -19.73 6.65
CA PRO A 432 -16.30 -18.90 6.15
C PRO A 432 -16.13 -18.62 4.66
N GLY A 433 -16.86 -19.33 3.80
CA GLY A 433 -16.81 -19.18 2.34
C GLY A 433 -16.96 -20.50 1.58
N GLY A 434 -16.97 -21.62 2.30
CA GLY A 434 -17.04 -22.95 1.72
C GLY A 434 -15.73 -23.43 1.13
N ARG A 435 -15.79 -24.41 0.22
CA ARG A 435 -14.61 -24.95 -0.45
C ARG A 435 -13.86 -23.85 -1.20
N ARG A 436 -12.56 -23.75 -0.96
CA ARG A 436 -11.70 -22.79 -1.64
C ARG A 436 -11.28 -23.37 -2.99
N ASP A 437 -11.62 -22.68 -4.06
CA ASP A 437 -11.07 -22.99 -5.39
C ASP A 437 -9.66 -22.39 -5.54
N GLU A 438 -9.36 -21.31 -4.80
CA GLU A 438 -8.08 -20.62 -4.78
C GLU A 438 -7.17 -21.15 -3.66
N ALA A 439 -5.87 -21.25 -3.95
CA ALA A 439 -4.87 -21.71 -2.98
C ALA A 439 -4.74 -20.79 -1.79
N LEU A 440 -4.67 -21.36 -0.58
CA LEU A 440 -4.25 -20.69 0.63
C LEU A 440 -2.73 -20.78 0.76
N PHE A 441 -2.08 -19.65 0.94
CA PHE A 441 -0.65 -19.57 1.16
C PHE A 441 -0.38 -19.32 2.65
N LEU A 442 0.57 -20.06 3.24
CA LEU A 442 1.15 -19.76 4.54
C LEU A 442 2.59 -19.31 4.32
N MET A 443 2.92 -18.14 4.86
CA MET A 443 4.25 -17.55 4.80
C MET A 443 4.76 -17.36 6.21
N ILE A 444 5.75 -18.15 6.62
CA ILE A 444 6.11 -18.28 8.00
C ILE A 444 7.55 -17.82 8.20
N ASP A 445 7.76 -16.86 9.10
CA ASP A 445 9.08 -16.50 9.59
C ASP A 445 9.45 -17.47 10.72
N GLY A 446 10.00 -18.60 10.35
CA GLY A 446 10.31 -19.74 11.23
C GLY A 446 10.48 -21.01 10.41
N ASP A 447 10.73 -22.14 11.04
CA ASP A 447 11.00 -23.45 10.40
C ASP A 447 9.89 -24.46 10.78
N VAL A 448 8.64 -24.14 10.45
CA VAL A 448 7.48 -24.99 10.77
C VAL A 448 6.54 -25.20 9.57
N GLY A 449 6.93 -24.74 8.39
CA GLY A 449 6.06 -24.73 7.19
C GLY A 449 5.56 -26.12 6.82
N ALA A 450 6.43 -27.11 6.72
CA ALA A 450 6.03 -28.48 6.39
C ALA A 450 5.15 -29.13 7.47
N SER A 451 5.42 -28.85 8.74
CA SER A 451 4.66 -29.41 9.86
C SER A 451 3.24 -28.87 9.90
N LEU A 452 3.07 -27.54 9.77
CA LEU A 452 1.75 -26.92 9.71
C LEU A 452 0.99 -27.30 8.45
N GLY A 453 1.67 -27.37 7.30
CA GLY A 453 1.04 -27.80 6.06
C GLY A 453 0.48 -29.21 6.16
N ARG A 454 1.22 -30.15 6.73
CA ARG A 454 0.73 -31.53 6.95
C ARG A 454 -0.42 -31.58 7.94
N LEU A 455 -0.33 -30.92 9.09
CA LEU A 455 -1.42 -30.86 10.07
C LEU A 455 -2.73 -30.36 9.44
N LEU A 456 -2.65 -29.26 8.68
CA LEU A 456 -3.83 -28.69 8.02
C LEU A 456 -4.43 -29.61 6.98
N HIS A 457 -3.62 -30.23 6.13
CA HIS A 457 -4.08 -31.02 5.01
C HIS A 457 -4.43 -32.46 5.42
N GLU A 458 -3.53 -33.15 6.14
CA GLU A 458 -3.65 -34.57 6.43
C GLU A 458 -4.48 -34.87 7.69
N GLU A 459 -4.36 -34.05 8.75
CA GLU A 459 -5.08 -34.30 10.00
C GLU A 459 -6.37 -33.50 10.12
N LEU A 460 -6.32 -32.21 9.81
CA LEU A 460 -7.49 -31.33 9.93
C LEU A 460 -8.36 -31.33 8.66
N HIS A 461 -7.91 -31.90 7.56
CA HIS A 461 -8.63 -31.95 6.29
C HIS A 461 -9.13 -30.56 5.86
N LEU A 462 -8.21 -29.61 5.73
CA LEU A 462 -8.51 -28.28 5.19
C LEU A 462 -8.94 -28.41 3.71
N ASP A 463 -10.09 -27.88 3.38
CA ASP A 463 -10.61 -27.91 2.01
C ASP A 463 -9.84 -26.95 1.08
N GLY A 464 -9.47 -27.43 -0.11
CA GLY A 464 -8.81 -26.63 -1.16
C GLY A 464 -7.28 -26.72 -1.17
N PRO A 465 -6.65 -26.11 -2.20
CA PRO A 465 -5.20 -26.15 -2.34
C PRO A 465 -4.49 -25.36 -1.23
N LEU A 466 -3.39 -25.91 -0.73
CA LEU A 466 -2.58 -25.32 0.34
C LEU A 466 -1.09 -25.28 -0.05
N VAL A 467 -0.45 -24.15 0.12
CA VAL A 467 1.00 -23.96 -0.02
C VAL A 467 1.55 -23.37 1.28
N SER A 468 2.44 -24.07 1.96
CA SER A 468 3.06 -23.58 3.19
C SER A 468 4.56 -23.44 3.01
N ILE A 469 5.06 -22.22 3.20
CA ILE A 469 6.44 -21.80 2.92
C ILE A 469 7.01 -21.19 4.19
N ASP A 470 8.19 -21.62 4.58
CA ASP A 470 8.92 -21.10 5.73
C ASP A 470 10.11 -20.20 5.33
N GLY A 471 10.74 -19.59 6.33
CA GLY A 471 11.87 -18.68 6.14
C GLY A 471 11.51 -17.35 5.47
N ILE A 472 10.22 -17.00 5.39
CA ILE A 472 9.73 -15.78 4.74
C ILE A 472 9.18 -14.82 5.80
N ALA A 473 9.88 -13.71 6.01
CA ALA A 473 9.42 -12.64 6.90
C ALA A 473 8.64 -11.59 6.11
N LEU A 474 7.35 -11.45 6.41
CA LEU A 474 6.44 -10.51 5.79
C LEU A 474 5.92 -9.48 6.79
N ARG A 475 5.31 -8.43 6.27
CA ARG A 475 4.71 -7.34 7.05
C ARG A 475 3.28 -7.09 6.61
N GLU A 476 2.58 -6.29 7.36
CA GLU A 476 1.29 -5.75 6.95
C GLU A 476 1.43 -4.99 5.62
N LEU A 477 0.44 -5.18 4.73
CA LEU A 477 0.37 -4.56 3.40
C LEU A 477 1.47 -5.03 2.41
N ASP A 478 2.13 -6.13 2.67
CA ASP A 478 2.93 -6.80 1.66
C ASP A 478 2.02 -7.56 0.66
N PHE A 479 2.54 -7.71 -0.54
CA PHE A 479 2.05 -8.63 -1.56
C PHE A 479 3.19 -9.55 -1.95
N VAL A 480 2.89 -10.77 -2.32
CA VAL A 480 3.93 -11.73 -2.72
C VAL A 480 3.66 -12.30 -4.11
N ASP A 481 4.75 -12.43 -4.87
CA ASP A 481 4.80 -13.35 -6.00
C ASP A 481 5.55 -14.59 -5.55
N VAL A 482 5.00 -15.75 -5.86
CA VAL A 482 5.61 -17.04 -5.55
C VAL A 482 5.96 -17.70 -6.85
N GLY A 483 7.26 -17.88 -7.09
CA GLY A 483 7.78 -18.48 -8.32
C GLY A 483 7.65 -19.99 -8.35
N GLU A 484 8.08 -20.62 -9.44
CA GLU A 484 8.13 -22.06 -9.56
C GLU A 484 9.15 -22.67 -8.58
N LYS A 485 8.88 -23.90 -8.16
CA LYS A 485 9.81 -24.64 -7.32
C LYS A 485 11.11 -24.91 -8.09
N LEU A 486 12.23 -24.56 -7.50
CA LEU A 486 13.57 -24.80 -8.03
C LEU A 486 14.14 -26.11 -7.49
N ASP A 487 14.37 -27.08 -8.37
CA ASP A 487 14.97 -28.37 -8.05
C ASP A 487 16.33 -28.55 -8.75
N PRO A 488 17.37 -29.13 -8.10
CA PRO A 488 17.64 -29.02 -6.69
C PRO A 488 18.02 -27.58 -6.33
N PRO A 489 17.62 -26.95 -5.24
CA PRO A 489 17.57 -27.48 -3.88
C PRO A 489 16.19 -27.68 -3.28
N GLY A 490 15.10 -27.61 -4.03
CA GLY A 490 13.75 -27.80 -3.52
C GLY A 490 13.15 -26.58 -2.85
N VAL A 491 13.56 -25.35 -3.27
CA VAL A 491 13.14 -24.08 -2.69
C VAL A 491 12.22 -23.32 -3.67
N VAL A 492 11.45 -22.39 -3.13
CA VAL A 492 10.56 -21.54 -3.91
C VAL A 492 10.99 -20.08 -3.77
N PRO A 493 11.28 -19.36 -4.87
CA PRO A 493 11.57 -17.93 -4.80
C PRO A 493 10.29 -17.15 -4.50
N VAL A 494 10.38 -16.21 -3.54
CA VAL A 494 9.29 -15.33 -3.15
C VAL A 494 9.73 -13.89 -3.32
N VAL A 495 9.05 -13.16 -4.19
CA VAL A 495 9.26 -11.74 -4.36
C VAL A 495 8.26 -11.00 -3.49
N ILE A 496 8.76 -10.23 -2.54
CA ILE A 496 7.93 -9.44 -1.63
C ILE A 496 7.81 -8.02 -2.18
N LYS A 497 6.59 -7.60 -2.37
CA LYS A 497 6.24 -6.28 -2.87
C LYS A 497 5.55 -5.53 -1.73
N SER A 498 6.31 -4.67 -1.06
CA SER A 498 5.80 -3.94 0.09
C SER A 498 5.17 -2.62 -0.33
N LEU A 499 3.96 -2.37 0.07
CA LEU A 499 3.31 -1.07 -0.07
C LEU A 499 3.70 -0.11 1.07
N LEU A 500 4.31 -0.63 2.13
CA LEU A 500 4.84 0.16 3.23
C LEU A 500 6.35 0.32 3.16
N PHE A 501 6.82 1.49 3.57
CA PHE A 501 8.25 1.78 3.66
C PHE A 501 8.83 1.22 4.97
N PRO A 502 9.85 0.36 4.94
CA PRO A 502 10.70 0.24 6.09
C PRO A 502 11.42 1.57 6.27
N SER A 503 11.16 2.26 7.38
CA SER A 503 12.02 3.37 7.77
C SER A 503 13.42 2.79 7.99
N SER A 504 14.38 3.24 7.18
CA SER A 504 15.79 2.98 7.48
C SER A 504 16.05 3.42 8.92
N PRO A 505 16.71 2.59 9.74
CA PRO A 505 17.22 3.06 11.01
C PRO A 505 18.10 4.28 10.72
N ALA A 506 17.85 5.38 11.42
CA ALA A 506 18.71 6.56 11.34
C ALA A 506 20.15 6.08 11.59
N GLN A 507 21.04 6.30 10.62
CA GLN A 507 22.45 6.21 10.87
C GLN A 507 22.74 7.29 11.92
N GLY A 508 23.01 6.84 13.16
CA GLY A 508 23.48 7.66 14.26
C GLY A 508 24.93 8.11 14.03
#